data_737318c1f5a53b3568f427b10f246fc8
#
_entry.id   737318c1f5a53b3568f427b10f246fc8
#
_cell.length_a   1.000
_cell.length_b   1.000
_cell.length_c   1.000
_cell.angle_alpha   90.00
_cell.angle_beta   90.00
_cell.angle_gamma   90.00
#
_symmetry.space_group_name_H-M   'P 1'
#
loop_
_entity.id
_entity.type
_entity.pdbx_description
1 polymer ?
#
loop_
_entity_poly.entity_id
_entity_poly.type
_entity_poly.pdbx_seq_one_letter_code
_entity_poly.pdbx_strand_id
1 'polypeptide(L)'
;MSNHENKRLHKRPYIGFLIQLDRFDYFLPLSSPDSTDYIEGKVRPFTRTILRRFDKDNDFIGKILLNNRIPVLLSQVTKIQIPKKQPVGIEDRNYINLLLKERKWISSHISLIIKNSKIIYQQKKNEANLEYFNNSKKPNYLSAMVDFHKLEAYILSLSL
;
A
#
# COMPACT_ATOMS: atom_id res chain seq x y z
N MET A 1 34.25 -22.74 4.77
CA MET A 1 32.98 -22.26 5.35
C MET A 1 32.73 -20.86 4.80
N SER A 2 31.88 -20.74 3.82
CA SER A 2 31.62 -19.49 3.12
C SER A 2 30.51 -18.70 3.81
N ASN A 3 30.86 -17.48 4.20
CA ASN A 3 29.96 -16.48 4.79
C ASN A 3 28.82 -16.10 3.81
N HIS A 4 27.73 -16.84 3.84
CA HIS A 4 26.51 -16.45 3.12
C HIS A 4 25.53 -15.59 3.94
N GLU A 5 25.87 -15.23 5.19
CA GLU A 5 24.95 -14.50 6.07
C GLU A 5 24.93 -12.97 5.91
N ASN A 6 25.89 -12.37 5.24
CA ASN A 6 26.01 -10.90 5.17
C ASN A 6 25.37 -10.21 3.96
N LYS A 7 24.68 -10.92 3.07
CA LYS A 7 24.04 -10.30 1.86
C LYS A 7 22.57 -9.92 2.03
N ARG A 8 21.94 -10.16 3.19
CA ARG A 8 20.53 -9.83 3.42
C ARG A 8 20.28 -8.51 4.15
N LEU A 9 21.30 -7.71 4.41
CA LEU A 9 21.17 -6.42 5.10
C LEU A 9 20.83 -5.22 4.20
N HIS A 10 20.71 -5.42 2.90
CA HIS A 10 20.04 -4.41 2.07
C HIS A 10 18.53 -4.56 2.25
N LYS A 11 18.00 -3.92 3.29
CA LYS A 11 16.56 -3.71 3.44
C LYS A 11 16.07 -3.09 2.14
N ARG A 12 15.32 -3.86 1.34
CA ARG A 12 14.65 -3.30 0.16
C ARG A 12 13.75 -2.20 0.68
N PRO A 13 13.88 -0.95 0.21
CA PRO A 13 13.03 0.12 0.68
C PRO A 13 11.58 -0.25 0.37
N TYR A 14 10.70 -0.05 1.35
CA TYR A 14 9.28 -0.14 1.10
C TYR A 14 8.88 0.99 0.18
N ILE A 15 8.32 0.66 -0.97
CA ILE A 15 7.82 1.64 -1.92
C ILE A 15 6.31 1.75 -1.75
N GLY A 16 5.82 2.97 -1.74
CA GLY A 16 4.41 3.25 -1.60
C GLY A 16 4.12 4.71 -1.90
N PHE A 17 2.94 5.14 -1.52
CA PHE A 17 2.53 6.54 -1.63
C PHE A 17 1.75 6.96 -0.38
N LEU A 18 1.58 8.26 -0.24
CA LEU A 18 0.90 8.84 0.91
C LEU A 18 -0.53 9.25 0.54
N ILE A 19 -1.44 9.01 1.47
CA ILE A 19 -2.77 9.64 1.48
C ILE A 19 -3.01 10.25 2.87
N GLN A 20 -3.86 11.25 2.92
CA GLN A 20 -4.31 11.82 4.18
C GLN A 20 -5.66 11.23 4.58
N LEU A 21 -5.73 10.69 5.80
CA LEU A 21 -6.96 10.21 6.42
C LEU A 21 -7.09 10.91 7.78
N ASP A 22 -8.20 11.64 7.94
CA ASP A 22 -8.36 12.52 9.09
C ASP A 22 -7.17 13.53 9.15
N ARG A 23 -6.42 13.56 10.22
CA ARG A 23 -5.24 14.44 10.40
C ARG A 23 -3.90 13.72 10.23
N PHE A 24 -3.91 12.46 9.82
CA PHE A 24 -2.72 11.63 9.69
C PHE A 24 -2.35 11.37 8.24
N ASP A 25 -1.06 11.37 7.96
CA ASP A 25 -0.52 10.86 6.71
C ASP A 25 -0.33 9.36 6.82
N TYR A 26 -0.91 8.62 5.87
CA TYR A 26 -0.82 7.17 5.80
C TYR A 26 0.03 6.73 4.62
N PHE A 27 1.00 5.89 4.89
CA PHE A 27 1.78 5.21 3.86
C PHE A 27 1.04 3.97 3.39
N LEU A 28 0.77 3.89 2.09
CA LEU A 28 0.17 2.75 1.41
C LEU A 28 1.26 2.00 0.65
N PRO A 29 1.58 0.76 1.06
CA PRO A 29 2.63 -0.01 0.40
C PRO A 29 2.17 -0.50 -0.97
N LEU A 30 3.10 -0.46 -1.93
CA LEU A 30 2.99 -1.12 -3.22
C LEU A 30 3.62 -2.49 -3.14
N SER A 31 2.95 -3.50 -3.65
CA SER A 31 3.43 -4.87 -3.68
C SER A 31 3.48 -5.41 -5.10
N SER A 32 4.53 -6.15 -5.41
CA SER A 32 4.64 -6.89 -6.67
C SER A 32 3.62 -8.03 -6.73
N PRO A 33 3.27 -8.52 -7.94
CA PRO A 33 2.49 -9.73 -8.09
C PRO A 33 3.13 -10.93 -7.38
N ASP A 34 2.31 -11.79 -6.81
CA ASP A 34 2.73 -13.09 -6.26
C ASP A 34 1.72 -14.19 -6.61
N SER A 35 2.01 -15.43 -6.23
CA SER A 35 1.17 -16.59 -6.58
C SER A 35 -0.25 -16.49 -6.00
N THR A 36 -0.43 -15.79 -4.88
CA THR A 36 -1.75 -15.62 -4.23
C THR A 36 -2.69 -14.70 -5.01
N ASP A 37 -2.16 -13.94 -5.98
CA ASP A 37 -2.96 -13.04 -6.83
C ASP A 37 -3.69 -13.77 -7.95
N TYR A 38 -3.51 -15.05 -8.09
CA TYR A 38 -4.10 -15.83 -9.17
C TYR A 38 -5.04 -16.92 -8.67
N ILE A 39 -6.09 -17.20 -9.44
CA ILE A 39 -6.95 -18.38 -9.33
C ILE A 39 -7.06 -18.98 -10.73
N GLU A 40 -6.72 -20.27 -10.87
CA GLU A 40 -6.80 -20.97 -12.15
C GLU A 40 -6.11 -20.22 -13.31
N GLY A 41 -4.95 -19.64 -13.03
CA GLY A 41 -4.17 -18.87 -13.99
C GLY A 41 -4.70 -17.47 -14.30
N LYS A 42 -5.80 -17.03 -13.68
CA LYS A 42 -6.37 -15.69 -13.86
C LYS A 42 -6.09 -14.81 -12.67
N VAL A 43 -5.85 -13.53 -12.91
CA VAL A 43 -5.69 -12.54 -11.84
C VAL A 43 -7.01 -12.40 -11.09
N ARG A 44 -6.93 -12.46 -9.76
CA ARG A 44 -8.09 -12.26 -8.88
C ARG A 44 -8.71 -10.87 -9.07
N PRO A 45 -10.02 -10.72 -8.91
CA PRO A 45 -10.67 -9.42 -8.99
C PRO A 45 -10.21 -8.48 -7.87
N PHE A 46 -10.51 -7.20 -8.00
CA PHE A 46 -10.36 -6.22 -6.94
C PHE A 46 -11.20 -6.62 -5.73
N THR A 47 -10.64 -6.34 -4.55
CA THR A 47 -11.40 -6.33 -3.29
C THR A 47 -11.34 -4.92 -2.71
N ARG A 48 -12.11 -4.66 -1.66
CA ARG A 48 -12.02 -3.36 -0.97
C ARG A 48 -10.64 -3.09 -0.39
N THR A 49 -9.94 -4.13 0.04
CA THR A 49 -8.63 -4.04 0.70
C THR A 49 -7.45 -4.21 -0.22
N ILE A 50 -7.65 -4.82 -1.39
CA ILE A 50 -6.59 -5.11 -2.35
C ILE A 50 -6.99 -4.56 -3.72
N LEU A 51 -6.29 -3.52 -4.16
CA LEU A 51 -6.47 -2.93 -5.48
C LEU A 51 -5.35 -3.43 -6.40
N ARG A 52 -5.72 -4.22 -7.42
CA ARG A 52 -4.79 -4.74 -8.40
C ARG A 52 -4.59 -3.74 -9.52
N ARG A 53 -3.34 -3.55 -9.91
CA ARG A 53 -2.93 -2.53 -10.87
C ARG A 53 -2.54 -3.17 -12.18
N PHE A 54 -3.02 -2.59 -13.27
CA PHE A 54 -2.74 -3.02 -14.63
C PHE A 54 -2.14 -1.86 -15.43
N ASP A 55 -1.24 -2.16 -16.33
CA ASP A 55 -0.72 -1.15 -17.24
C ASP A 55 -1.67 -0.92 -18.43
N LYS A 56 -1.24 -0.09 -19.38
CA LYS A 56 -2.02 0.24 -20.58
C LYS A 56 -2.31 -0.97 -21.48
N ASP A 57 -1.48 -1.99 -21.41
CA ASP A 57 -1.58 -3.23 -22.20
C ASP A 57 -2.35 -4.32 -21.43
N ASN A 58 -2.94 -3.94 -20.28
CA ASN A 58 -3.68 -4.81 -19.36
C ASN A 58 -2.82 -5.90 -18.68
N ASP A 59 -1.51 -5.66 -18.60
CA ASP A 59 -0.61 -6.51 -17.85
C ASP A 59 -0.70 -6.20 -16.35
N PHE A 60 -0.80 -7.24 -15.53
CA PHE A 60 -0.84 -7.10 -14.09
C PHE A 60 0.53 -6.72 -13.54
N ILE A 61 0.65 -5.49 -13.02
CA ILE A 61 1.92 -4.92 -12.55
C ILE A 61 2.09 -4.91 -11.04
N GLY A 62 1.06 -5.20 -10.28
CA GLY A 62 1.13 -5.28 -8.83
C GLY A 62 -0.16 -4.87 -8.12
N LYS A 63 -0.08 -4.70 -6.81
CA LYS A 63 -1.24 -4.41 -5.96
C LYS A 63 -0.93 -3.34 -4.91
N ILE A 64 -1.99 -2.69 -4.46
CA ILE A 64 -2.00 -1.78 -3.31
C ILE A 64 -2.75 -2.49 -2.19
N LEU A 65 -2.13 -2.62 -1.03
CA LEU A 65 -2.69 -3.27 0.15
C LEU A 65 -3.22 -2.22 1.12
N LEU A 66 -4.51 -1.87 1.00
CA LEU A 66 -5.13 -0.84 1.83
C LEU A 66 -5.24 -1.23 3.30
N ASN A 67 -5.28 -2.53 3.58
CA ASN A 67 -5.29 -3.06 4.94
C ASN A 67 -3.90 -3.07 5.62
N ASN A 68 -2.83 -2.91 4.85
CA ASN A 68 -1.45 -2.88 5.36
C ASN A 68 -0.90 -1.45 5.48
N ARG A 69 -1.76 -0.44 5.32
CA ARG A 69 -1.33 0.95 5.48
C ARG A 69 -0.96 1.24 6.93
N ILE A 70 -0.01 2.14 7.10
CA ILE A 70 0.44 2.61 8.42
C ILE A 70 0.47 4.13 8.46
N PRO A 71 0.10 4.76 9.60
CA PRO A 71 0.32 6.18 9.78
C PRO A 71 1.82 6.44 9.91
N VAL A 72 2.29 7.56 9.35
CA VAL A 72 3.71 7.92 9.33
C VAL A 72 3.91 9.41 9.61
N LEU A 73 5.10 9.77 10.10
CA LEU A 73 5.56 11.15 10.07
C LEU A 73 6.20 11.43 8.71
N LEU A 74 5.96 12.60 8.14
CA LEU A 74 6.55 12.99 6.86
C LEU A 74 8.09 12.98 6.89
N SER A 75 8.69 13.21 8.07
CA SER A 75 10.14 13.08 8.29
C SER A 75 10.69 11.67 8.15
N GLN A 76 9.84 10.65 8.22
CA GLN A 76 10.22 9.23 8.11
C GLN A 76 10.13 8.69 6.68
N VAL A 77 9.64 9.50 5.74
CA VAL A 77 9.47 9.10 4.34
C VAL A 77 10.39 9.91 3.42
N THR A 78 10.92 9.22 2.42
CA THR A 78 11.76 9.85 1.40
C THR A 78 11.02 9.82 0.06
N LYS A 79 10.86 10.98 -0.55
CA LYS A 79 10.24 11.08 -1.88
C LYS A 79 11.17 10.51 -2.94
N ILE A 80 10.69 9.55 -3.71
CA ILE A 80 11.41 9.03 -4.87
C ILE A 80 11.41 10.12 -5.96
N GLN A 81 12.62 10.47 -6.41
CA GLN A 81 12.79 11.37 -7.55
C GLN A 81 12.96 10.55 -8.82
N ILE A 82 12.03 10.72 -9.76
CA ILE A 82 12.14 10.10 -11.07
C ILE A 82 13.03 10.98 -11.93
N PRO A 83 14.18 10.47 -12.45
CA PRO A 83 15.09 11.26 -13.24
C PRO A 83 14.44 11.72 -14.56
N LYS A 84 14.74 12.95 -14.98
CA LYS A 84 14.24 13.52 -16.25
C LYS A 84 14.81 12.79 -17.48
N LYS A 85 16.03 12.25 -17.37
CA LYS A 85 16.67 11.50 -18.42
C LYS A 85 16.64 10.01 -18.09
N GLN A 86 16.45 9.18 -19.11
CA GLN A 86 16.46 7.71 -18.93
C GLN A 86 17.85 7.25 -18.47
N PRO A 87 17.93 6.38 -17.45
CA PRO A 87 19.20 5.77 -17.05
C PRO A 87 19.80 4.94 -18.18
N VAL A 88 21.12 4.77 -18.16
CA VAL A 88 21.84 3.96 -19.16
C VAL A 88 21.62 2.47 -18.95
N GLY A 89 21.55 2.00 -17.68
CA GLY A 89 21.35 0.60 -17.33
C GLY A 89 19.95 0.09 -17.63
N ILE A 90 19.84 -1.15 -18.13
CA ILE A 90 18.54 -1.79 -18.46
C ILE A 90 17.68 -1.97 -17.22
N GLU A 91 18.26 -2.42 -16.09
CA GLU A 91 17.55 -2.64 -14.83
C GLU A 91 16.99 -1.33 -14.28
N ASP A 92 17.77 -0.27 -14.29
CA ASP A 92 17.35 1.06 -13.83
C ASP A 92 16.23 1.62 -14.71
N ARG A 93 16.32 1.43 -16.03
CA ARG A 93 15.24 1.82 -16.95
C ARG A 93 13.95 1.06 -16.68
N ASN A 94 14.02 -0.24 -16.47
CA ASN A 94 12.86 -1.07 -16.18
C ASN A 94 12.21 -0.64 -14.86
N TYR A 95 13.03 -0.36 -13.85
CA TYR A 95 12.55 0.13 -12.56
C TYR A 95 11.85 1.50 -12.68
N ILE A 96 12.47 2.45 -13.37
CA ILE A 96 11.88 3.78 -13.61
C ILE A 96 10.57 3.68 -14.42
N ASN A 97 10.54 2.83 -15.44
CA ASN A 97 9.34 2.60 -16.24
C ASN A 97 8.20 2.00 -15.38
N LEU A 98 8.52 1.07 -14.49
CA LEU A 98 7.55 0.53 -13.55
C LEU A 98 6.99 1.61 -12.63
N LEU A 99 7.85 2.45 -12.04
CA LEU A 99 7.40 3.56 -11.18
C LEU A 99 6.49 4.55 -11.92
N LEU A 100 6.78 4.83 -13.19
CA LEU A 100 5.94 5.70 -14.03
C LEU A 100 4.57 5.07 -14.31
N LYS A 101 4.52 3.77 -14.63
CA LYS A 101 3.27 3.02 -14.81
C LYS A 101 2.44 3.04 -13.52
N GLU A 102 3.07 2.78 -12.38
CA GLU A 102 2.41 2.81 -11.08
C GLU A 102 1.85 4.18 -10.73
N ARG A 103 2.66 5.23 -10.90
CA ARG A 103 2.23 6.61 -10.68
C ARG A 103 1.03 6.98 -11.55
N LYS A 104 1.04 6.60 -12.81
CA LYS A 104 -0.07 6.86 -13.74
C LYS A 104 -1.34 6.15 -13.28
N TRP A 105 -1.23 4.87 -12.91
CA TRP A 105 -2.37 4.09 -12.43
C TRP A 105 -2.95 4.68 -11.14
N ILE A 106 -2.11 5.00 -10.16
CA ILE A 106 -2.51 5.62 -8.89
C ILE A 106 -3.24 6.94 -9.15
N SER A 107 -2.70 7.81 -9.99
CA SER A 107 -3.31 9.11 -10.31
C SER A 107 -4.68 8.96 -10.94
N SER A 108 -4.86 7.99 -11.82
CA SER A 108 -6.16 7.72 -12.47
C SER A 108 -7.19 7.05 -11.56
N HIS A 109 -6.76 6.41 -10.46
CA HIS A 109 -7.61 5.67 -9.52
C HIS A 109 -7.64 6.29 -8.12
N ILE A 110 -7.12 7.49 -7.95
CA ILE A 110 -6.96 8.11 -6.63
C ILE A 110 -8.28 8.23 -5.86
N SER A 111 -9.38 8.54 -6.55
CA SER A 111 -10.71 8.63 -5.95
C SER A 111 -11.18 7.29 -5.38
N LEU A 112 -10.93 6.19 -6.09
CA LEU A 112 -11.25 4.84 -5.61
C LEU A 112 -10.39 4.45 -4.40
N ILE A 113 -9.10 4.76 -4.45
CA ILE A 113 -8.16 4.50 -3.36
C ILE A 113 -8.60 5.23 -2.09
N ILE A 114 -8.88 6.53 -2.20
CA ILE A 114 -9.32 7.35 -1.06
C ILE A 114 -10.67 6.86 -0.52
N LYS A 115 -11.63 6.58 -1.40
CA LYS A 115 -12.95 6.06 -1.00
C LYS A 115 -12.82 4.78 -0.19
N ASN A 116 -12.12 3.78 -0.72
CA ASN A 116 -11.94 2.50 -0.04
C ASN A 116 -11.15 2.66 1.27
N SER A 117 -10.09 3.49 1.25
CA SER A 117 -9.30 3.76 2.45
C SER A 117 -10.13 4.40 3.57
N LYS A 118 -11.01 5.35 3.25
CA LYS A 118 -11.92 5.96 4.22
C LYS A 118 -12.91 4.96 4.80
N ILE A 119 -13.49 4.09 3.96
CA ILE A 119 -14.42 3.07 4.41
C ILE A 119 -13.72 2.11 5.39
N ILE A 120 -12.55 1.58 5.01
CA ILE A 120 -11.78 0.67 5.86
C ILE A 120 -11.37 1.35 7.17
N TYR A 121 -10.98 2.63 7.11
CA TYR A 121 -10.62 3.42 8.29
C TYR A 121 -11.80 3.52 9.26
N GLN A 122 -12.98 3.89 8.77
CA GLN A 122 -14.18 4.00 9.61
C GLN A 122 -14.64 2.65 10.16
N GLN A 123 -14.56 1.59 9.37
CA GLN A 123 -14.88 0.24 9.85
C GLN A 123 -13.93 -0.21 10.97
N LYS A 124 -12.64 0.04 10.84
CA LYS A 124 -11.67 -0.28 11.89
C LYS A 124 -11.89 0.56 13.15
N LYS A 125 -12.15 1.85 12.98
CA LYS A 125 -12.46 2.77 14.08
C LYS A 125 -13.70 2.32 14.89
N ASN A 126 -14.67 1.74 14.22
CA ASN A 126 -15.92 1.28 14.83
C ASN A 126 -15.96 -0.25 15.05
N GLU A 127 -14.81 -0.93 15.01
CA GLU A 127 -14.75 -2.40 15.07
C GLU A 127 -15.44 -3.00 16.31
N ALA A 128 -15.40 -2.31 17.44
CA ALA A 128 -16.06 -2.73 18.66
C ALA A 128 -17.59 -2.40 18.70
N ASN A 129 -18.06 -1.54 17.80
CA ASN A 129 -19.45 -1.11 17.76
C ASN A 129 -20.26 -1.98 16.80
N LEU A 130 -21.06 -2.90 17.34
CA LEU A 130 -21.90 -3.81 16.54
C LEU A 130 -23.02 -3.08 15.77
N GLU A 131 -23.54 -1.98 16.32
CA GLU A 131 -24.59 -1.20 15.65
C GLU A 131 -24.08 -0.56 14.37
N TYR A 132 -22.80 -0.17 14.33
CA TYR A 132 -22.17 0.36 13.12
C TYR A 132 -22.27 -0.62 11.93
N PHE A 133 -22.26 -1.92 12.19
CA PHE A 133 -22.37 -2.98 11.19
C PHE A 133 -23.82 -3.47 11.01
N ASN A 134 -24.83 -2.74 11.51
CA ASN A 134 -26.25 -3.13 11.47
C ASN A 134 -26.48 -4.57 11.98
N ASN A 135 -25.78 -4.95 13.05
CA ASN A 135 -25.76 -6.30 13.61
C ASN A 135 -25.36 -7.41 12.60
N SER A 136 -24.79 -7.03 11.48
CA SER A 136 -24.25 -7.97 10.50
C SER A 136 -22.82 -8.40 10.86
N LYS A 137 -22.35 -9.47 10.20
CA LYS A 137 -20.99 -9.96 10.42
C LYS A 137 -19.96 -8.92 9.99
N LYS A 138 -19.02 -8.62 10.88
CA LYS A 138 -17.87 -7.75 10.56
C LYS A 138 -17.01 -8.35 9.43
N PRO A 139 -16.45 -7.52 8.55
CA PRO A 139 -15.47 -7.98 7.55
C PRO A 139 -14.26 -8.66 8.20
N ASN A 140 -13.90 -9.85 7.71
CA ASN A 140 -12.80 -10.64 8.28
C ASN A 140 -11.44 -9.91 8.24
N TYR A 141 -11.21 -9.03 7.27
CA TYR A 141 -9.95 -8.30 7.16
C TYR A 141 -9.68 -7.34 8.32
N LEU A 142 -10.70 -6.95 9.10
CA LEU A 142 -10.53 -6.03 10.22
C LEU A 142 -9.69 -6.63 11.35
N SER A 143 -9.85 -7.94 11.62
CA SER A 143 -9.08 -8.63 12.65
C SER A 143 -7.61 -8.78 12.29
N ALA A 144 -7.28 -8.86 10.99
CA ALA A 144 -5.92 -8.98 10.49
C ALA A 144 -5.20 -7.63 10.32
N MET A 145 -5.94 -6.51 10.46
CA MET A 145 -5.38 -5.18 10.33
C MET A 145 -4.64 -4.76 11.59
N VAL A 146 -3.56 -4.01 11.40
CA VAL A 146 -2.84 -3.35 12.48
C VAL A 146 -3.80 -2.41 13.24
N ASP A 147 -3.64 -2.33 14.56
CA ASP A 147 -4.33 -1.34 15.38
C ASP A 147 -3.73 0.05 15.14
N PHE A 148 -4.24 0.74 14.12
CA PHE A 148 -3.69 2.04 13.77
C PHE A 148 -4.07 3.15 14.75
N HIS A 149 -5.05 2.96 15.64
CA HIS A 149 -5.31 3.92 16.71
C HIS A 149 -4.15 3.99 17.69
N LYS A 150 -3.55 2.84 18.03
CA LYS A 150 -2.33 2.82 18.83
C LYS A 150 -1.17 3.47 18.11
N LEU A 151 -1.03 3.24 16.81
CA LEU A 151 0.02 3.87 16.00
C LEU A 151 -0.20 5.39 15.86
N GLU A 152 -1.44 5.84 15.67
CA GLU A 152 -1.80 7.25 15.64
C GLU A 152 -1.48 7.94 16.96
N ALA A 153 -1.85 7.33 18.09
CA ALA A 153 -1.53 7.84 19.42
C ALA A 153 -0.01 7.94 19.64
N TYR A 154 0.75 6.94 19.17
CA TYR A 154 2.20 6.97 19.23
C TYR A 154 2.79 8.10 18.39
N ILE A 155 2.32 8.30 17.15
CA ILE A 155 2.76 9.40 16.28
C ILE A 155 2.48 10.77 16.93
N LEU A 156 1.32 10.94 17.54
CA LEU A 156 1.00 12.17 18.27
C LEU A 156 1.96 12.41 19.43
N SER A 157 2.38 11.38 20.14
CA SER A 157 3.35 11.49 21.24
C SER A 157 4.74 11.91 20.77
N LEU A 158 5.12 11.57 19.53
CA LEU A 158 6.40 11.99 18.94
C LEU A 158 6.38 13.43 18.41
N SER A 159 5.20 14.01 18.23
CA SER A 159 5.01 15.36 17.67
C SER A 159 4.95 16.43 18.78
N LEU A 160 5.00 16.03 20.03
CA LEU A 160 5.07 16.91 21.21
C LEU A 160 6.52 17.14 21.64
#